data_34a07c01689908455f21ac566aafcffd
#
_entry.id   34a07c01689908455f21ac566aafcffd
#
_cell.length_a   1.000
_cell.length_b   1.000
_cell.length_c   1.000
_cell.angle_alpha   90.00
_cell.angle_beta   90.00
_cell.angle_gamma   90.00
#
_symmetry.space_group_name_H-M   'P 1'
#
loop_
_entity.id
_entity.type
_entity.pdbx_description
1 polymer ?
#
loop_
_entity_poly.entity_id
_entity_poly.type
_entity_poly.pdbx_seq_one_letter_code
_entity_poly.pdbx_strand_id
1 'polypeptide(L)'
;MKKVFIVVCRAQESEYLNVDKDTLFFSPIYEHTYRKFIDAVNHLKIDCEIVRSASYTLEGVTSELDCDLEDIVIFTHPLAFLAKREWIEDAIRFVDTNDLAYATVGNASSLYATIGTGKLISEETIATPYDFLTMIGNCGATCERQSFGDEKATPNSKREYIRRKERYREEFLDYLCENGVNIDLRDGIVISAGATIGKDTTILPNTQICGHTTIGKGCLIGPNTVISGSIVCEGCVIDSSYVYASTIEKEVEVGPYCHIDSSCHLLMRSRVLSYSKLRSTTLGVGSTVHEHSTIIDTEIGQRVTIGTGVRTVNYDGKKVTECKIADDAFIGTGVNLIAPLTIGAGSYIAAGSTITDDVNSGALAIARQYQSNHEGWARRRKK
;
A
#
# COMPACT_ATOMS: atom_id res chain seq x y z
N MET A 1 -22.28 15.35 -15.88
CA MET A 1 -20.96 15.68 -15.26
C MET A 1 -19.92 15.21 -16.26
N LYS A 2 -18.99 16.03 -16.63
CA LYS A 2 -17.92 15.70 -17.59
C LYS A 2 -17.13 14.51 -17.08
N LYS A 3 -16.81 13.55 -17.97
CA LYS A 3 -16.02 12.37 -17.63
C LYS A 3 -14.62 12.48 -18.27
N VAL A 4 -13.62 11.93 -17.61
CA VAL A 4 -12.28 11.75 -18.18
C VAL A 4 -11.97 10.26 -18.23
N PHE A 5 -11.95 9.72 -19.43
CA PHE A 5 -11.65 8.31 -19.70
C PHE A 5 -10.15 8.14 -19.87
N ILE A 6 -9.54 7.26 -19.10
CA ILE A 6 -8.13 6.90 -19.21
C ILE A 6 -8.04 5.45 -19.68
N VAL A 7 -7.58 5.27 -20.91
CA VAL A 7 -7.44 3.96 -21.56
C VAL A 7 -5.95 3.65 -21.73
N VAL A 8 -5.45 2.64 -21.03
CA VAL A 8 -4.07 2.17 -21.20
C VAL A 8 -4.04 1.15 -22.32
N CYS A 9 -3.41 1.50 -23.42
CA CYS A 9 -3.26 0.64 -24.60
C CYS A 9 -2.23 -0.47 -24.36
N ARG A 10 -2.36 -1.59 -25.10
CA ARG A 10 -1.37 -2.66 -25.06
C ARG A 10 -0.07 -2.20 -25.71
N ALA A 11 1.07 -2.41 -25.03
CA ALA A 11 2.39 -2.15 -25.61
C ALA A 11 2.87 -3.36 -26.41
N GLN A 12 3.61 -3.09 -27.50
CA GLN A 12 4.51 -4.11 -28.05
C GLN A 12 5.63 -4.37 -27.03
N GLU A 13 5.97 -5.65 -26.81
CA GLU A 13 7.06 -6.03 -25.91
C GLU A 13 8.35 -5.32 -26.30
N SER A 14 8.98 -4.65 -25.35
CA SER A 14 10.30 -4.08 -25.54
C SER A 14 11.36 -5.07 -25.10
N GLU A 15 12.56 -4.99 -25.71
CA GLU A 15 13.71 -5.83 -25.39
C GLU A 15 14.13 -5.81 -23.91
N TYR A 16 13.64 -4.80 -23.15
CA TYR A 16 14.03 -4.51 -21.76
C TYR A 16 12.91 -4.65 -20.74
N LEU A 17 11.67 -4.80 -21.17
CA LEU A 17 10.51 -4.74 -20.27
C LEU A 17 9.35 -5.57 -20.81
N ASN A 18 8.90 -6.54 -20.04
CA ASN A 18 7.61 -7.21 -20.27
C ASN A 18 6.55 -6.48 -19.46
N VAL A 19 5.86 -5.54 -20.11
CA VAL A 19 4.91 -4.63 -19.46
C VAL A 19 3.75 -5.38 -18.76
N ASP A 20 3.40 -6.57 -19.25
CA ASP A 20 2.30 -7.37 -18.69
C ASP A 20 2.71 -8.14 -17.44
N LYS A 21 4.01 -8.39 -17.24
CA LYS A 21 4.55 -9.19 -16.13
C LYS A 21 5.39 -8.39 -15.15
N ASP A 22 5.95 -7.26 -15.61
CA ASP A 22 6.85 -6.48 -14.78
C ASP A 22 6.10 -5.58 -13.80
N THR A 23 6.65 -5.47 -12.62
CA THR A 23 6.16 -4.57 -11.58
C THR A 23 7.17 -3.44 -11.36
N LEU A 24 6.66 -2.27 -11.04
CA LEU A 24 7.43 -1.11 -10.63
C LEU A 24 6.97 -0.71 -9.22
N PHE A 25 7.89 -0.55 -8.28
CA PHE A 25 7.54 -0.20 -6.90
C PHE A 25 6.37 -1.04 -6.35
N PHE A 26 6.43 -2.36 -6.56
CA PHE A 26 5.45 -3.36 -6.11
C PHE A 26 4.03 -3.24 -6.70
N SER A 27 3.85 -2.46 -7.75
CA SER A 27 2.59 -2.36 -8.49
C SER A 27 2.80 -2.71 -9.96
N PRO A 28 1.79 -3.22 -10.66
CA PRO A 28 1.82 -3.36 -12.12
C PRO A 28 2.12 -2.03 -12.81
N ILE A 29 2.87 -2.07 -13.90
CA ILE A 29 3.33 -0.86 -14.61
C ILE A 29 2.15 0.03 -15.05
N TYR A 30 1.06 -0.56 -15.52
CA TYR A 30 -0.14 0.20 -15.96
C TYR A 30 -0.79 1.01 -14.84
N GLU A 31 -0.71 0.55 -13.57
CA GLU A 31 -1.24 1.32 -12.42
C GLU A 31 -0.49 2.64 -12.23
N HIS A 32 0.83 2.65 -12.47
CA HIS A 32 1.62 3.90 -12.43
C HIS A 32 1.18 4.88 -13.51
N THR A 33 0.82 4.38 -14.70
CA THR A 33 0.29 5.21 -15.78
C THR A 33 -1.08 5.78 -15.40
N TYR A 34 -2.01 4.97 -14.92
CA TYR A 34 -3.29 5.48 -14.42
C TYR A 34 -3.10 6.54 -13.35
N ARG A 35 -2.27 6.26 -12.36
CA ARG A 35 -1.99 7.20 -11.28
C ARG A 35 -1.47 8.53 -11.80
N LYS A 36 -0.51 8.50 -12.71
CA LYS A 36 0.07 9.71 -13.30
C LYS A 36 -0.97 10.63 -13.94
N PHE A 37 -1.91 10.05 -14.72
CA PHE A 37 -2.97 10.83 -15.36
C PHE A 37 -4.04 11.29 -14.37
N ILE A 38 -4.40 10.46 -13.40
CA ILE A 38 -5.33 10.84 -12.32
C ILE A 38 -4.77 12.01 -11.52
N ASP A 39 -3.50 11.96 -11.16
CA ASP A 39 -2.84 13.04 -10.42
C ASP A 39 -2.79 14.33 -11.22
N ALA A 40 -2.53 14.27 -12.54
CA ALA A 40 -2.57 15.43 -13.43
C ALA A 40 -3.97 16.06 -13.52
N VAL A 41 -5.02 15.26 -13.70
CA VAL A 41 -6.42 15.72 -13.72
C VAL A 41 -6.80 16.38 -12.40
N ASN A 42 -6.48 15.75 -11.28
CA ASN A 42 -6.77 16.28 -9.94
C ASN A 42 -6.02 17.61 -9.67
N HIS A 43 -4.78 17.72 -10.11
CA HIS A 43 -3.99 18.95 -9.96
C HIS A 43 -4.57 20.12 -10.77
N LEU A 44 -5.11 19.83 -11.95
CA LEU A 44 -5.80 20.83 -12.78
C LEU A 44 -7.15 21.27 -12.21
N LYS A 45 -7.66 20.56 -11.18
CA LYS A 45 -8.98 20.82 -10.56
C LYS A 45 -10.14 20.82 -11.54
N ILE A 46 -10.08 19.96 -12.55
CA ILE A 46 -11.17 19.76 -13.51
C ILE A 46 -12.32 19.06 -12.77
N ASP A 47 -13.50 19.65 -12.79
CA ASP A 47 -14.71 19.06 -12.19
C ASP A 47 -15.23 17.94 -13.10
N CYS A 48 -14.78 16.71 -12.84
CA CYS A 48 -15.09 15.55 -13.67
C CYS A 48 -15.12 14.24 -12.88
N GLU A 49 -15.78 13.24 -13.45
CA GLU A 49 -15.67 11.85 -13.03
C GLU A 49 -14.53 11.16 -13.81
N ILE A 50 -13.61 10.48 -13.11
CA ILE A 50 -12.51 9.76 -13.74
C ILE A 50 -12.92 8.31 -13.95
N VAL A 51 -12.99 7.89 -15.21
CA VAL A 51 -13.33 6.52 -15.60
C VAL A 51 -12.07 5.79 -16.07
N ARG A 52 -11.74 4.68 -15.40
CA ARG A 52 -10.66 3.79 -15.83
C ARG A 52 -11.25 2.72 -16.73
N SER A 53 -10.74 2.60 -17.96
CA SER A 53 -11.12 1.47 -18.82
C SER A 53 -10.23 0.28 -18.50
N ALA A 54 -10.85 -0.85 -18.17
CA ALA A 54 -10.14 -2.10 -17.86
C ALA A 54 -9.73 -2.89 -19.12
N SER A 55 -9.92 -2.35 -20.32
CA SER A 55 -9.74 -3.11 -21.56
C SER A 55 -8.27 -3.26 -21.94
N TYR A 56 -7.65 -4.26 -21.37
CA TYR A 56 -6.40 -4.87 -21.83
C TYR A 56 -6.64 -5.89 -22.97
N THR A 57 -7.83 -5.91 -23.57
CA THR A 57 -8.19 -6.88 -24.61
C THR A 57 -7.72 -6.45 -25.99
N LEU A 58 -7.37 -7.43 -26.81
CA LEU A 58 -6.91 -7.29 -28.19
C LEU A 58 -7.99 -6.74 -29.16
N GLU A 59 -9.23 -6.67 -28.71
CA GLU A 59 -10.40 -6.27 -29.50
C GLU A 59 -10.90 -4.93 -28.93
N GLY A 60 -10.57 -3.89 -29.63
CA GLY A 60 -10.87 -2.48 -29.45
C GLY A 60 -11.95 -2.00 -28.50
N VAL A 61 -11.59 -0.96 -27.80
CA VAL A 61 -12.26 -0.36 -26.63
C VAL A 61 -13.42 0.56 -26.98
N THR A 62 -13.59 0.96 -28.24
CA THR A 62 -14.50 2.07 -28.58
C THR A 62 -15.99 1.75 -28.47
N SER A 63 -16.39 0.50 -28.61
CA SER A 63 -17.80 0.09 -28.47
C SER A 63 -18.30 0.05 -27.02
N GLU A 64 -17.39 0.11 -26.05
CA GLU A 64 -17.73 0.05 -24.62
C GLU A 64 -17.57 1.41 -23.90
N LEU A 65 -17.04 2.44 -24.57
CA LEU A 65 -16.91 3.77 -23.99
C LEU A 65 -18.24 4.53 -24.16
N ASP A 66 -19.05 4.53 -23.11
CA ASP A 66 -20.23 5.41 -22.99
C ASP A 66 -19.77 6.85 -22.71
N CYS A 67 -19.19 7.50 -23.73
CA CYS A 67 -18.65 8.85 -23.62
C CYS A 67 -19.56 9.88 -24.33
N ASP A 68 -19.78 11.00 -23.64
CA ASP A 68 -20.45 12.16 -24.14
C ASP A 68 -19.52 13.05 -24.99
N LEU A 69 -20.10 13.92 -25.82
CA LEU A 69 -19.33 14.79 -26.74
C LEU A 69 -18.33 15.73 -26.04
N GLU A 70 -18.61 16.09 -24.77
CA GLU A 70 -17.77 17.01 -23.97
C GLU A 70 -16.73 16.27 -23.10
N ASP A 71 -16.77 14.93 -23.09
CA ASP A 71 -15.83 14.13 -22.29
C ASP A 71 -14.41 14.21 -22.87
N ILE A 72 -13.42 14.02 -22.01
CA ILE A 72 -12.02 13.88 -22.43
C ILE A 72 -11.65 12.41 -22.47
N VAL A 73 -11.04 12.00 -23.59
CA VAL A 73 -10.57 10.62 -23.73
C VAL A 73 -9.06 10.61 -23.94
N ILE A 74 -8.40 9.79 -23.16
CA ILE A 74 -6.95 9.65 -23.11
C ILE A 74 -6.56 8.23 -23.48
N PHE A 75 -5.99 8.05 -24.66
CA PHE A 75 -5.34 6.79 -25.05
C PHE A 75 -3.86 6.89 -24.74
N THR A 76 -3.35 5.99 -23.90
CA THR A 76 -2.00 6.12 -23.37
C THR A 76 -1.20 4.83 -23.49
N HIS A 77 0.11 4.99 -23.74
CA HIS A 77 1.08 3.90 -23.70
C HIS A 77 1.32 3.45 -22.25
N PRO A 78 1.51 2.15 -21.96
CA PRO A 78 1.77 1.67 -20.59
C PRO A 78 2.95 2.35 -19.88
N LEU A 79 3.95 2.82 -20.62
CA LEU A 79 5.08 3.57 -20.08
C LEU A 79 4.86 5.08 -19.97
N ALA A 80 3.63 5.56 -20.13
CA ALA A 80 3.35 7.00 -20.09
C ALA A 80 3.59 7.63 -18.70
N PHE A 81 3.68 6.84 -17.64
CA PHE A 81 4.14 7.34 -16.34
C PHE A 81 5.57 7.93 -16.39
N LEU A 82 6.38 7.59 -17.40
CA LEU A 82 7.71 8.14 -17.63
C LEU A 82 7.71 9.53 -18.30
N ALA A 83 6.57 10.00 -18.82
CA ALA A 83 6.43 11.34 -19.36
C ALA A 83 6.56 12.39 -18.25
N LYS A 84 7.01 13.59 -18.58
CA LYS A 84 7.00 14.70 -17.63
C LYS A 84 5.56 15.08 -17.30
N ARG A 85 5.28 15.34 -16.02
CA ARG A 85 3.97 15.73 -15.53
C ARG A 85 3.43 16.98 -16.25
N GLU A 86 4.26 17.98 -16.41
CA GLU A 86 3.93 19.23 -17.09
C GLU A 86 3.37 19.01 -18.51
N TRP A 87 3.94 18.08 -19.28
CA TRP A 87 3.47 17.78 -20.64
C TRP A 87 2.05 17.18 -20.65
N ILE A 88 1.76 16.32 -19.66
CA ILE A 88 0.44 15.72 -19.52
C ILE A 88 -0.59 16.78 -19.11
N GLU A 89 -0.25 17.62 -18.14
CA GLU A 89 -1.12 18.70 -17.66
C GLU A 89 -1.43 19.72 -18.74
N ASP A 90 -0.42 20.16 -19.48
CA ASP A 90 -0.60 21.11 -20.59
C ASP A 90 -1.44 20.51 -21.73
N ALA A 91 -1.25 19.22 -22.03
CA ALA A 91 -2.02 18.51 -23.03
C ALA A 91 -3.51 18.37 -22.64
N ILE A 92 -3.79 18.01 -21.38
CA ILE A 92 -5.15 17.91 -20.84
C ILE A 92 -5.80 19.30 -20.85
N ARG A 93 -5.10 20.34 -20.36
CA ARG A 93 -5.61 21.73 -20.33
C ARG A 93 -5.94 22.23 -21.74
N PHE A 94 -5.08 21.94 -22.71
CA PHE A 94 -5.32 22.33 -24.10
C PHE A 94 -6.61 21.72 -24.64
N VAL A 95 -6.85 20.42 -24.40
CA VAL A 95 -8.06 19.72 -24.87
C VAL A 95 -9.30 20.17 -24.09
N ASP A 96 -9.16 20.46 -22.78
CA ASP A 96 -10.27 20.91 -21.93
C ASP A 96 -10.76 22.32 -22.31
N THR A 97 -9.87 23.17 -22.81
CA THR A 97 -10.19 24.58 -23.15
C THR A 97 -10.59 24.81 -24.59
N ASN A 98 -10.36 23.86 -25.48
CA ASN A 98 -10.64 23.99 -26.91
C ASN A 98 -11.68 22.98 -27.37
N ASP A 99 -12.69 23.45 -28.06
CA ASP A 99 -13.72 22.61 -28.66
C ASP A 99 -13.13 21.91 -29.91
N LEU A 100 -13.37 20.60 -30.09
CA LEU A 100 -12.80 19.85 -31.20
C LEU A 100 -11.25 19.90 -31.26
N ALA A 101 -10.58 19.63 -30.13
CA ALA A 101 -9.12 19.64 -30.04
C ALA A 101 -8.55 18.26 -29.68
N TYR A 102 -7.33 18.03 -30.11
CA TYR A 102 -6.54 16.91 -29.61
C TYR A 102 -5.09 17.30 -29.34
N ALA A 103 -4.50 16.62 -28.37
CA ALA A 103 -3.10 16.81 -28.00
C ALA A 103 -2.34 15.48 -28.06
N THR A 104 -1.06 15.56 -28.40
CA THR A 104 -0.14 14.42 -28.33
C THR A 104 0.93 14.69 -27.30
N VAL A 105 1.28 13.66 -26.50
CA VAL A 105 2.37 13.73 -25.53
C VAL A 105 3.50 12.81 -25.98
N GLY A 106 4.69 13.36 -26.16
CA GLY A 106 5.88 12.64 -26.58
C GLY A 106 6.30 12.89 -28.02
N ASN A 107 7.32 12.14 -28.46
CA ASN A 107 7.86 12.27 -29.82
C ASN A 107 6.95 11.62 -30.86
N ALA A 108 6.83 12.21 -32.02
CA ALA A 108 5.98 11.74 -33.13
C ALA A 108 6.26 10.29 -33.58
N SER A 109 7.42 9.72 -33.28
CA SER A 109 7.75 8.32 -33.58
C SER A 109 7.44 7.33 -32.45
N SER A 110 7.10 7.83 -31.25
CA SER A 110 6.76 6.99 -30.08
C SER A 110 6.03 7.85 -29.06
N LEU A 111 4.69 7.85 -29.12
CA LEU A 111 3.84 8.67 -28.27
C LEU A 111 3.63 8.01 -26.90
N TYR A 112 3.64 8.83 -25.84
CA TYR A 112 3.15 8.47 -24.53
C TYR A 112 1.62 8.40 -24.47
N ALA A 113 0.97 9.41 -25.07
CA ALA A 113 -0.49 9.50 -25.09
C ALA A 113 -0.99 10.34 -26.25
N THR A 114 -2.25 10.08 -26.63
CA THR A 114 -3.09 10.97 -27.44
C THR A 114 -4.33 11.28 -26.63
N ILE A 115 -4.63 12.57 -26.48
CA ILE A 115 -5.74 13.09 -25.67
C ILE A 115 -6.68 13.84 -26.62
N GLY A 116 -7.97 13.57 -26.55
CA GLY A 116 -8.96 14.22 -27.39
C GLY A 116 -10.32 14.36 -26.69
N THR A 117 -11.21 15.12 -27.29
CA THR A 117 -12.61 15.23 -26.83
C THR A 117 -13.43 14.05 -27.32
N GLY A 118 -14.50 13.70 -26.63
CA GLY A 118 -15.44 12.65 -27.02
C GLY A 118 -16.03 12.82 -28.43
N LYS A 119 -16.10 14.05 -28.92
CA LYS A 119 -16.52 14.39 -30.32
C LYS A 119 -15.65 13.74 -31.39
N LEU A 120 -14.43 13.33 -31.06
CA LEU A 120 -13.46 12.75 -31.99
C LEU A 120 -13.51 11.22 -32.02
N ILE A 121 -14.35 10.58 -31.20
CA ILE A 121 -14.45 9.14 -31.15
C ILE A 121 -15.43 8.62 -32.18
N SER A 122 -15.00 7.64 -32.97
CA SER A 122 -15.85 6.84 -33.88
C SER A 122 -15.86 5.38 -33.46
N GLU A 123 -16.70 4.55 -34.10
CA GLU A 123 -16.83 3.12 -33.81
C GLU A 123 -15.61 2.25 -34.24
N GLU A 124 -14.45 2.85 -34.42
CA GLU A 124 -13.23 2.15 -34.83
C GLU A 124 -12.47 1.54 -33.63
N THR A 125 -11.77 0.45 -33.89
CA THR A 125 -10.95 -0.24 -32.89
C THR A 125 -9.63 0.51 -32.64
N ILE A 126 -9.37 0.92 -31.39
CA ILE A 126 -8.16 1.63 -30.99
C ILE A 126 -7.32 0.71 -30.09
N ALA A 127 -6.16 0.30 -30.55
CA ALA A 127 -5.22 -0.52 -29.82
C ALA A 127 -4.01 0.28 -29.30
N THR A 128 -3.69 1.40 -29.92
CA THR A 128 -2.55 2.26 -29.57
C THR A 128 -2.92 3.74 -29.58
N PRO A 129 -2.13 4.62 -28.93
CA PRO A 129 -2.32 6.08 -29.07
C PRO A 129 -2.24 6.57 -30.52
N TYR A 130 -1.58 5.84 -31.40
CA TYR A 130 -1.49 6.16 -32.84
C TYR A 130 -2.79 5.82 -33.59
N ASP A 131 -3.48 4.78 -33.21
CA ASP A 131 -4.75 4.41 -33.87
C ASP A 131 -5.77 5.52 -33.63
N PHE A 132 -5.82 6.08 -32.41
CA PHE A 132 -6.64 7.25 -32.12
C PHE A 132 -6.24 8.46 -32.98
N LEU A 133 -4.94 8.73 -33.10
CA LEU A 133 -4.48 9.81 -33.97
C LEU A 133 -4.84 9.59 -35.44
N THR A 134 -4.76 8.37 -35.93
CA THR A 134 -5.14 8.00 -37.29
C THR A 134 -6.64 8.15 -37.52
N MET A 135 -7.45 7.71 -36.55
CA MET A 135 -8.90 7.89 -36.56
C MET A 135 -9.28 9.37 -36.66
N ILE A 136 -8.69 10.22 -35.83
CA ILE A 136 -8.90 11.67 -35.88
C ILE A 136 -8.57 12.23 -37.25
N GLY A 137 -7.44 11.80 -37.86
CA GLY A 137 -7.05 12.20 -39.21
C GLY A 137 -8.05 11.80 -40.29
N ASN A 138 -8.74 10.69 -40.13
CA ASN A 138 -9.75 10.14 -41.06
C ASN A 138 -11.12 10.80 -40.93
N CYS A 139 -11.44 11.39 -39.76
CA CYS A 139 -12.74 12.03 -39.52
C CYS A 139 -13.03 13.25 -40.39
N GLY A 140 -12.04 13.79 -41.12
CA GLY A 140 -12.20 14.95 -42.02
C GLY A 140 -12.58 16.26 -41.33
N ALA A 141 -12.64 16.27 -40.01
CA ALA A 141 -12.95 17.47 -39.23
C ALA A 141 -11.70 18.35 -39.07
N THR A 142 -11.89 19.65 -39.12
CA THR A 142 -10.80 20.62 -38.81
C THR A 142 -10.66 20.68 -37.31
N CYS A 143 -9.63 19.97 -36.77
CA CYS A 143 -9.34 19.93 -35.34
C CYS A 143 -8.13 20.79 -34.97
N GLU A 144 -8.18 21.44 -33.82
CA GLU A 144 -6.98 22.05 -33.25
C GLU A 144 -6.02 20.99 -32.74
N ARG A 145 -4.74 21.12 -33.05
CA ARG A 145 -3.71 20.17 -32.70
C ARG A 145 -2.54 20.81 -31.98
N GLN A 146 -2.11 20.20 -30.87
CA GLN A 146 -0.86 20.57 -30.20
C GLN A 146 -0.07 19.34 -29.75
N SER A 147 1.27 19.43 -29.77
CA SER A 147 2.16 18.37 -29.31
C SER A 147 2.99 18.86 -28.13
N PHE A 148 3.09 18.05 -27.11
CA PHE A 148 3.80 18.34 -25.87
C PHE A 148 4.91 17.33 -25.63
N GLY A 149 6.15 17.82 -25.47
CA GLY A 149 7.33 16.99 -25.25
C GLY A 149 7.93 16.39 -26.52
N ASP A 150 9.15 15.95 -26.40
CA ASP A 150 9.99 15.44 -27.48
C ASP A 150 10.62 14.06 -27.19
N GLU A 151 10.39 13.54 -25.99
CA GLU A 151 10.87 12.21 -25.60
C GLU A 151 10.03 11.08 -26.20
N LYS A 152 10.68 9.98 -26.60
CA LYS A 152 9.98 8.76 -27.01
C LYS A 152 9.39 8.04 -25.78
N ALA A 153 8.20 7.45 -25.91
CA ALA A 153 7.60 6.66 -24.86
C ALA A 153 8.50 5.49 -24.46
N THR A 154 9.09 4.81 -25.45
CA THR A 154 10.04 3.71 -25.21
C THR A 154 11.44 4.26 -25.01
N PRO A 155 12.09 4.03 -23.84
CA PRO A 155 13.49 4.42 -23.62
C PRO A 155 14.43 3.69 -24.59
N ASN A 156 15.49 4.38 -25.04
CA ASN A 156 16.47 3.79 -25.97
C ASN A 156 17.52 2.92 -25.26
N SER A 157 17.57 2.92 -23.93
CA SER A 157 18.51 2.14 -23.14
C SER A 157 18.03 1.93 -21.71
N LYS A 158 18.56 0.87 -21.06
CA LYS A 158 18.31 0.61 -19.63
C LYS A 158 18.70 1.79 -18.72
N ARG A 159 19.80 2.50 -19.07
CA ARG A 159 20.25 3.68 -18.33
C ARG A 159 19.23 4.82 -18.41
N GLU A 160 18.68 5.03 -19.60
CA GLU A 160 17.65 6.04 -19.82
C GLU A 160 16.36 5.69 -19.06
N TYR A 161 15.94 4.42 -19.10
CA TYR A 161 14.81 3.91 -18.33
C TYR A 161 14.98 4.18 -16.82
N ILE A 162 16.14 3.84 -16.25
CA ILE A 162 16.44 4.08 -14.83
C ILE A 162 16.33 5.58 -14.50
N ARG A 163 16.93 6.45 -15.32
CA ARG A 163 16.88 7.90 -15.11
C ARG A 163 15.43 8.44 -15.13
N ARG A 164 14.63 7.98 -16.08
CA ARG A 164 13.22 8.41 -16.18
C ARG A 164 12.38 7.87 -15.03
N LYS A 165 12.66 6.66 -14.57
CA LYS A 165 12.02 6.06 -13.40
C LYS A 165 12.32 6.84 -12.12
N GLU A 166 13.57 7.28 -11.91
CA GLU A 166 13.91 8.14 -10.78
C GLU A 166 13.20 9.51 -10.86
N ARG A 167 13.13 10.11 -12.04
CA ARG A 167 12.34 11.33 -12.24
C ARG A 167 10.87 11.13 -11.85
N TYR A 168 10.26 10.05 -12.31
CA TYR A 168 8.88 9.73 -11.95
C TYR A 168 8.70 9.56 -10.44
N ARG A 169 9.63 8.89 -9.75
CA ARG A 169 9.61 8.74 -8.31
C ARG A 169 9.62 10.11 -7.61
N GLU A 170 10.51 11.00 -8.00
CA GLU A 170 10.59 12.35 -7.43
C GLU A 170 9.30 13.15 -7.67
N GLU A 171 8.78 13.16 -8.89
CA GLU A 171 7.52 13.83 -9.22
C GLU A 171 6.33 13.28 -8.41
N PHE A 172 6.32 11.97 -8.14
CA PHE A 172 5.28 11.35 -7.34
C PHE A 172 5.39 11.73 -5.85
N LEU A 173 6.60 11.79 -5.31
CA LEU A 173 6.82 12.27 -3.94
C LEU A 173 6.47 13.77 -3.81
N ASP A 174 6.79 14.60 -4.82
CA ASP A 174 6.37 16.00 -4.87
C ASP A 174 4.83 16.11 -4.84
N TYR A 175 4.14 15.32 -5.65
CA TYR A 175 2.68 15.27 -5.66
C TYR A 175 2.10 14.93 -4.27
N LEU A 176 2.68 13.96 -3.56
CA LEU A 176 2.23 13.62 -2.21
C LEU A 176 2.45 14.78 -1.24
N CYS A 177 3.59 15.48 -1.34
CA CYS A 177 3.87 16.66 -0.51
C CYS A 177 2.90 17.81 -0.79
N GLU A 178 2.59 18.08 -2.06
CA GLU A 178 1.58 19.08 -2.47
C GLU A 178 0.19 18.76 -1.93
N ASN A 179 -0.13 17.48 -1.72
CA ASN A 179 -1.37 17.00 -1.13
C ASN A 179 -1.35 16.88 0.40
N GLY A 180 -0.29 17.41 1.04
CA GLY A 180 -0.19 17.53 2.50
C GLY A 180 0.43 16.34 3.22
N VAL A 181 1.19 15.49 2.51
CA VAL A 181 2.02 14.45 3.13
C VAL A 181 3.40 15.04 3.45
N ASN A 182 3.93 14.77 4.62
CA ASN A 182 5.23 15.28 5.05
C ASN A 182 6.34 14.28 4.69
N ILE A 183 7.25 14.65 3.77
CA ILE A 183 8.39 13.83 3.34
C ILE A 183 9.62 14.74 3.28
N ASP A 184 10.30 14.93 4.41
CA ASP A 184 11.45 15.82 4.49
C ASP A 184 12.71 15.21 3.87
N LEU A 185 12.93 13.91 4.08
CA LEU A 185 14.05 13.15 3.54
C LEU A 185 13.53 12.00 2.69
N ARG A 186 13.96 11.95 1.43
CA ARG A 186 13.41 11.03 0.41
C ARG A 186 14.21 9.75 0.23
N ASP A 187 15.28 9.57 1.02
CA ASP A 187 16.20 8.45 0.87
C ASP A 187 15.50 7.11 1.12
N GLY A 188 15.56 6.21 0.15
CA GLY A 188 15.02 4.86 0.23
C GLY A 188 13.49 4.77 0.34
N ILE A 189 12.75 5.87 0.15
CA ILE A 189 11.29 5.84 0.15
C ILE A 189 10.79 5.26 -1.17
N VAL A 190 9.94 4.23 -1.08
CA VAL A 190 9.27 3.60 -2.20
C VAL A 190 7.79 3.46 -1.91
N ILE A 191 6.95 4.07 -2.75
CA ILE A 191 5.49 4.06 -2.58
C ILE A 191 4.85 3.54 -3.86
N SER A 192 4.00 2.53 -3.70
CA SER A 192 3.24 1.93 -4.81
C SER A 192 2.19 2.90 -5.36
N ALA A 193 1.92 2.84 -6.65
CA ALA A 193 0.89 3.65 -7.29
C ALA A 193 -0.53 3.42 -6.72
N GLY A 194 -0.81 2.19 -6.28
CA GLY A 194 -2.08 1.84 -5.64
C GLY A 194 -2.22 2.28 -4.19
N ALA A 195 -1.17 2.84 -3.58
CA ALA A 195 -1.21 3.29 -2.20
C ALA A 195 -1.92 4.65 -2.05
N THR A 196 -2.63 4.82 -0.94
CA THR A 196 -3.29 6.08 -0.56
C THR A 196 -2.74 6.56 0.78
N ILE A 197 -2.37 7.83 0.89
CA ILE A 197 -1.80 8.40 2.11
C ILE A 197 -2.57 9.67 2.47
N GLY A 198 -3.04 9.73 3.70
CA GLY A 198 -3.80 10.86 4.23
C GLY A 198 -2.91 12.07 4.56
N LYS A 199 -3.53 13.25 4.58
CA LYS A 199 -2.86 14.52 4.93
C LYS A 199 -2.23 14.48 6.32
N ASP A 200 -1.24 15.31 6.53
CA ASP A 200 -0.49 15.45 7.78
C ASP A 200 0.24 14.18 8.23
N THR A 201 0.29 13.15 7.39
CA THR A 201 1.07 11.94 7.63
C THR A 201 2.52 12.19 7.28
N THR A 202 3.42 11.80 8.17
CA THR A 202 4.88 11.91 7.99
C THR A 202 5.45 10.55 7.59
N ILE A 203 6.19 10.51 6.48
CA ILE A 203 6.91 9.33 6.00
C ILE A 203 8.41 9.56 6.19
N LEU A 204 9.04 8.69 6.96
CA LEU A 204 10.48 8.76 7.26
C LEU A 204 11.31 7.91 6.28
N PRO A 205 12.65 8.13 6.20
CA PRO A 205 13.53 7.44 5.26
C PRO A 205 13.46 5.90 5.29
N ASN A 206 13.79 5.28 4.17
CA ASN A 206 13.78 3.82 3.97
C ASN A 206 12.42 3.16 4.22
N THR A 207 11.33 3.90 4.05
CA THR A 207 9.98 3.38 4.17
C THR A 207 9.48 2.86 2.83
N GLN A 208 8.90 1.65 2.84
CA GLN A 208 8.30 1.03 1.67
C GLN A 208 6.80 0.82 1.91
N ILE A 209 5.97 1.42 1.06
CA ILE A 209 4.50 1.28 1.10
C ILE A 209 4.06 0.57 -0.18
N CYS A 210 3.64 -0.69 -0.03
CA CYS A 210 3.49 -1.63 -1.13
C CYS A 210 2.01 -1.95 -1.42
N GLY A 211 1.69 -2.24 -2.68
CA GLY A 211 0.36 -2.67 -3.12
C GLY A 211 -0.73 -1.63 -2.84
N HIS A 212 -1.94 -2.11 -2.64
CA HIS A 212 -3.11 -1.27 -2.31
C HIS A 212 -3.17 -0.98 -0.80
N THR A 213 -2.15 -0.32 -0.27
CA THR A 213 -2.08 0.07 1.14
C THR A 213 -2.76 1.42 1.35
N THR A 214 -3.61 1.52 2.36
CA THR A 214 -4.24 2.78 2.76
C THR A 214 -3.67 3.23 4.09
N ILE A 215 -3.16 4.46 4.17
CA ILE A 215 -2.69 5.10 5.40
C ILE A 215 -3.54 6.34 5.64
N GLY A 216 -4.11 6.43 6.83
CA GLY A 216 -4.93 7.55 7.29
C GLY A 216 -4.14 8.84 7.49
N LYS A 217 -4.82 9.87 7.96
CA LYS A 217 -4.21 11.17 8.25
C LYS A 217 -3.43 11.18 9.57
N GLY A 218 -2.41 12.04 9.66
CA GLY A 218 -1.69 12.30 10.91
C GLY A 218 -0.90 11.11 11.45
N CYS A 219 -0.52 10.16 10.60
CA CYS A 219 0.31 9.02 10.98
C CYS A 219 1.80 9.38 10.97
N LEU A 220 2.59 8.66 11.77
CA LEU A 220 4.05 8.67 11.71
C LEU A 220 4.55 7.29 11.26
N ILE A 221 5.09 7.21 10.05
CA ILE A 221 5.49 5.94 9.42
C ILE A 221 6.98 5.95 9.12
N GLY A 222 7.68 4.97 9.63
CA GLY A 222 9.14 4.82 9.44
C GLY A 222 9.93 5.16 10.71
N PRO A 223 11.28 5.23 10.59
CA PRO A 223 12.06 4.83 9.41
C PRO A 223 12.09 3.30 9.20
N ASN A 224 12.73 2.83 8.13
CA ASN A 224 12.98 1.39 7.87
C ASN A 224 11.72 0.51 8.00
N THR A 225 10.58 1.02 7.59
CA THR A 225 9.27 0.38 7.75
C THR A 225 8.76 -0.16 6.41
N VAL A 226 8.17 -1.34 6.43
CA VAL A 226 7.49 -1.92 5.26
C VAL A 226 6.04 -2.17 5.59
N ILE A 227 5.14 -1.58 4.80
CA ILE A 227 3.69 -1.81 4.91
C ILE A 227 3.17 -2.30 3.57
N SER A 228 2.49 -3.45 3.55
CA SER A 228 1.99 -4.05 2.32
C SER A 228 0.57 -4.56 2.47
N GLY A 229 -0.32 -4.18 1.54
CA GLY A 229 -1.69 -4.67 1.46
C GLY A 229 -2.51 -4.45 2.74
N SER A 230 -2.24 -3.37 3.46
CA SER A 230 -2.78 -3.13 4.80
C SER A 230 -3.57 -1.83 4.87
N ILE A 231 -4.47 -1.75 5.84
CA ILE A 231 -5.21 -0.54 6.18
C ILE A 231 -4.70 -0.02 7.51
N VAL A 232 -4.15 1.18 7.51
CA VAL A 232 -3.69 1.91 8.69
C VAL A 232 -4.59 3.12 8.86
N CYS A 233 -5.35 3.20 9.95
CA CYS A 233 -6.23 4.32 10.24
C CYS A 233 -5.44 5.54 10.75
N GLU A 234 -6.16 6.60 11.13
CA GLU A 234 -5.58 7.88 11.52
C GLU A 234 -4.80 7.84 12.84
N GLY A 235 -3.76 8.68 12.95
CA GLY A 235 -2.99 8.91 14.18
C GLY A 235 -2.09 7.75 14.62
N CYS A 236 -1.82 6.78 13.75
CA CYS A 236 -0.99 5.63 14.07
C CYS A 236 0.51 5.96 14.02
N VAL A 237 1.28 5.27 14.85
CA VAL A 237 2.74 5.29 14.82
C VAL A 237 3.26 3.89 14.48
N ILE A 238 3.99 3.76 13.37
CA ILE A 238 4.61 2.49 12.96
C ILE A 238 6.10 2.75 12.75
N ASP A 239 6.90 2.32 13.72
CA ASP A 239 8.35 2.54 13.75
C ASP A 239 9.11 1.28 13.37
N SER A 240 10.02 1.36 12.41
CA SER A 240 11.03 0.34 12.06
C SER A 240 10.45 -1.09 12.01
N SER A 241 9.26 -1.27 11.44
CA SER A 241 8.47 -2.49 11.58
C SER A 241 7.91 -2.98 10.23
N TYR A 242 7.47 -4.23 10.21
CA TYR A 242 6.84 -4.86 9.05
C TYR A 242 5.37 -5.12 9.31
N VAL A 243 4.49 -4.67 8.42
CA VAL A 243 3.03 -4.83 8.49
C VAL A 243 2.50 -5.39 7.17
N TYR A 244 1.92 -6.58 7.20
CA TYR A 244 1.41 -7.26 6.02
C TYR A 244 -0.06 -7.63 6.16
N ALA A 245 -0.87 -7.35 5.14
CA ALA A 245 -2.27 -7.78 4.98
C ALA A 245 -3.07 -7.70 6.29
N SER A 246 -2.98 -6.55 6.98
CA SER A 246 -3.53 -6.35 8.32
C SER A 246 -4.28 -5.03 8.42
N THR A 247 -5.19 -4.94 9.39
CA THR A 247 -5.94 -3.72 9.72
C THR A 247 -5.44 -3.15 11.03
N ILE A 248 -5.00 -1.91 11.00
CA ILE A 248 -4.50 -1.14 12.14
C ILE A 248 -5.47 0.02 12.38
N GLU A 249 -6.21 -0.02 13.47
CA GLU A 249 -7.19 1.02 13.81
C GLU A 249 -6.51 2.31 14.34
N LYS A 250 -7.33 3.28 14.75
CA LYS A 250 -6.85 4.62 15.15
C LYS A 250 -5.93 4.58 16.37
N GLU A 251 -4.94 5.46 16.36
CA GLU A 251 -4.06 5.72 17.50
C GLU A 251 -3.31 4.46 18.00
N VAL A 252 -3.03 3.52 17.10
CA VAL A 252 -2.25 2.31 17.41
C VAL A 252 -0.76 2.61 17.28
N GLU A 253 0.02 2.04 18.20
CA GLU A 253 1.48 2.14 18.20
C GLU A 253 2.10 0.75 17.91
N VAL A 254 2.99 0.66 16.91
CA VAL A 254 3.72 -0.56 16.56
C VAL A 254 5.21 -0.26 16.45
N GLY A 255 6.00 -0.99 17.17
CA GLY A 255 7.46 -0.94 17.00
C GLY A 255 8.25 -0.54 18.24
N PRO A 256 9.56 -0.36 18.01
CA PRO A 256 10.28 -0.73 16.79
C PRO A 256 10.52 -2.24 16.63
N TYR A 257 10.88 -2.64 15.41
CA TYR A 257 11.26 -4.01 15.05
C TYR A 257 10.18 -5.07 15.29
N CYS A 258 8.92 -4.68 15.10
CA CYS A 258 7.79 -5.60 15.16
C CYS A 258 7.49 -6.22 13.78
N HIS A 259 6.86 -7.39 13.82
CA HIS A 259 6.38 -8.08 12.64
C HIS A 259 4.87 -8.39 12.82
N ILE A 260 4.04 -7.60 12.17
CA ILE A 260 2.59 -7.80 12.11
C ILE A 260 2.30 -8.52 10.79
N ASP A 261 2.07 -9.81 10.89
CA ASP A 261 1.84 -10.69 9.75
C ASP A 261 0.34 -10.88 9.51
N SER A 262 0.00 -11.48 8.38
CA SER A 262 -1.33 -11.60 7.79
C SER A 262 -2.49 -11.74 8.79
N SER A 263 -3.61 -11.11 8.45
CA SER A 263 -4.88 -11.21 9.16
C SER A 263 -4.84 -10.73 10.61
N CYS A 264 -3.95 -9.78 10.94
CA CYS A 264 -4.01 -9.11 12.22
C CYS A 264 -5.01 -7.96 12.20
N HIS A 265 -5.73 -7.78 13.32
CA HIS A 265 -6.59 -6.64 13.56
C HIS A 265 -6.21 -6.00 14.89
N LEU A 266 -5.50 -4.87 14.81
CA LEU A 266 -5.11 -4.11 16.00
C LEU A 266 -6.16 -3.01 16.22
N LEU A 267 -6.91 -3.14 17.31
CA LEU A 267 -7.98 -2.21 17.63
C LEU A 267 -7.43 -0.92 18.27
N MET A 268 -8.28 0.09 18.30
CA MET A 268 -7.95 1.45 18.69
C MET A 268 -7.12 1.53 19.99
N ARG A 269 -6.05 2.35 19.98
CA ARG A 269 -5.12 2.59 21.09
C ARG A 269 -4.41 1.35 21.61
N SER A 270 -4.41 0.26 20.85
CA SER A 270 -3.58 -0.89 21.21
C SER A 270 -2.11 -0.62 20.89
N ARG A 271 -1.21 -1.35 21.54
CA ARG A 271 0.22 -1.14 21.44
C ARG A 271 0.95 -2.47 21.28
N VAL A 272 1.87 -2.52 20.33
CA VAL A 272 2.77 -3.67 20.13
C VAL A 272 4.20 -3.17 20.26
N LEU A 273 4.87 -3.55 21.34
CA LEU A 273 6.21 -3.07 21.65
C LEU A 273 7.30 -3.93 21.01
N SER A 274 8.53 -3.44 21.08
CA SER A 274 9.70 -3.85 20.30
C SER A 274 9.91 -5.37 20.19
N TYR A 275 10.35 -5.81 19.00
CA TYR A 275 10.74 -7.20 18.72
C TYR A 275 9.59 -8.21 18.86
N SER A 276 8.34 -7.77 18.87
CA SER A 276 7.18 -8.65 18.97
C SER A 276 6.67 -9.08 17.59
N LYS A 277 6.14 -10.30 17.53
CA LYS A 277 5.54 -10.87 16.33
C LYS A 277 4.08 -11.24 16.59
N LEU A 278 3.18 -10.73 15.73
CA LEU A 278 1.77 -11.10 15.73
C LEU A 278 1.40 -11.69 14.36
N ARG A 279 0.54 -12.73 14.35
CA ARG A 279 -0.05 -13.32 13.16
C ARG A 279 -1.45 -13.81 13.44
N SER A 280 -2.40 -13.57 12.53
CA SER A 280 -3.80 -14.01 12.69
C SER A 280 -4.34 -13.69 14.09
N THR A 281 -4.11 -12.45 14.54
CA THR A 281 -4.37 -12.07 15.94
C THR A 281 -5.21 -10.80 15.98
N THR A 282 -6.27 -10.81 16.78
CA THR A 282 -7.01 -9.62 17.16
C THR A 282 -6.49 -9.10 18.49
N LEU A 283 -6.06 -7.83 18.53
CA LEU A 283 -5.61 -7.16 19.74
C LEU A 283 -6.63 -6.08 20.14
N GLY A 284 -7.31 -6.29 21.24
CA GLY A 284 -8.42 -5.45 21.71
C GLY A 284 -8.03 -4.01 22.06
N VAL A 285 -9.04 -3.17 22.21
CA VAL A 285 -8.90 -1.74 22.50
C VAL A 285 -8.06 -1.49 23.76
N GLY A 286 -7.03 -0.67 23.63
CA GLY A 286 -6.15 -0.29 24.73
C GLY A 286 -5.29 -1.43 25.30
N SER A 287 -5.22 -2.57 24.62
CA SER A 287 -4.39 -3.71 25.04
C SER A 287 -2.94 -3.52 24.59
N THR A 288 -2.01 -4.02 25.38
CA THR A 288 -0.57 -3.89 25.12
C THR A 288 0.11 -5.24 25.06
N VAL A 289 0.87 -5.47 23.99
CA VAL A 289 1.81 -6.60 23.88
C VAL A 289 3.21 -6.05 24.13
N HIS A 290 3.81 -6.47 25.21
CA HIS A 290 5.18 -6.09 25.57
C HIS A 290 6.23 -6.82 24.74
N GLU A 291 7.46 -6.39 24.85
CA GLU A 291 8.59 -6.72 24.00
C GLU A 291 8.86 -8.24 23.91
N HIS A 292 9.45 -8.66 22.78
CA HIS A 292 9.89 -10.04 22.54
C HIS A 292 8.76 -11.10 22.60
N SER A 293 7.51 -10.69 22.49
CA SER A 293 6.37 -11.60 22.53
C SER A 293 6.05 -12.16 21.13
N THR A 294 5.57 -13.41 21.12
CA THR A 294 5.12 -14.07 19.87
C THR A 294 3.69 -14.55 20.06
N ILE A 295 2.75 -13.85 19.45
CA ILE A 295 1.31 -14.08 19.60
C ILE A 295 0.75 -14.50 18.24
N ILE A 296 0.22 -15.71 18.18
CA ILE A 296 -0.25 -16.32 16.94
C ILE A 296 -1.63 -16.94 17.18
N ASP A 297 -2.55 -16.77 16.21
CA ASP A 297 -3.89 -17.31 16.22
C ASP A 297 -4.60 -17.07 17.58
N THR A 298 -4.67 -15.79 17.97
CA THR A 298 -5.15 -15.40 19.31
C THR A 298 -6.15 -14.26 19.22
N GLU A 299 -7.26 -14.39 19.93
CA GLU A 299 -8.22 -13.33 20.18
C GLU A 299 -7.95 -12.71 21.57
N ILE A 300 -7.58 -11.43 21.61
CA ILE A 300 -7.25 -10.70 22.82
C ILE A 300 -8.31 -9.59 23.04
N GLY A 301 -8.94 -9.60 24.19
CA GLY A 301 -9.92 -8.61 24.62
C GLY A 301 -9.33 -7.22 24.89
N GLN A 302 -10.12 -6.36 25.50
CA GLN A 302 -9.75 -4.96 25.79
C GLN A 302 -8.92 -4.84 27.07
N ARG A 303 -8.03 -3.85 27.12
CA ARG A 303 -7.22 -3.49 28.30
C ARG A 303 -6.39 -4.67 28.86
N VAL A 304 -6.07 -5.63 27.99
CA VAL A 304 -5.22 -6.78 28.33
C VAL A 304 -3.76 -6.35 28.33
N THR A 305 -3.01 -6.84 29.30
CA THR A 305 -1.56 -6.68 29.32
C THR A 305 -0.90 -8.03 29.06
N ILE A 306 -0.17 -8.12 27.94
CA ILE A 306 0.69 -9.26 27.62
C ILE A 306 2.12 -8.90 27.99
N GLY A 307 2.70 -9.54 29.00
CA GLY A 307 4.04 -9.28 29.49
C GLY A 307 5.15 -9.63 28.48
N THR A 308 6.36 -9.17 28.76
CA THR A 308 7.54 -9.40 27.90
C THR A 308 7.80 -10.90 27.70
N GLY A 309 8.07 -11.30 26.46
CA GLY A 309 8.47 -12.67 26.12
C GLY A 309 7.36 -13.71 26.21
N VAL A 310 6.10 -13.32 26.23
CA VAL A 310 4.95 -14.23 26.21
C VAL A 310 4.86 -14.92 24.84
N ARG A 311 4.52 -16.20 24.84
CA ARG A 311 4.35 -16.99 23.62
C ARG A 311 3.04 -17.78 23.64
N THR A 312 2.32 -17.75 22.52
CA THR A 312 1.24 -18.67 22.24
C THR A 312 1.77 -19.87 21.47
N VAL A 313 1.45 -21.06 21.90
CA VAL A 313 1.82 -22.33 21.24
C VAL A 313 0.54 -22.91 20.66
N ASN A 314 0.33 -22.76 19.37
CA ASN A 314 -0.93 -23.03 18.67
C ASN A 314 -0.91 -24.30 17.79
N TYR A 315 0.23 -24.95 17.64
CA TYR A 315 0.40 -26.13 16.78
C TYR A 315 0.97 -27.32 17.54
N ASP A 316 0.26 -28.43 17.53
CA ASP A 316 0.63 -29.69 18.21
C ASP A 316 1.36 -30.71 17.31
N GLY A 317 1.72 -30.34 16.10
CA GLY A 317 2.30 -31.19 15.06
C GLY A 317 1.29 -31.73 14.05
N LYS A 318 -0.02 -31.54 14.29
CA LYS A 318 -1.11 -31.97 13.39
C LYS A 318 -2.16 -30.91 13.17
N LYS A 319 -2.51 -30.15 14.20
CA LYS A 319 -3.66 -29.27 14.24
C LYS A 319 -3.26 -27.89 14.75
N VAL A 320 -3.79 -26.87 14.13
CA VAL A 320 -3.71 -25.47 14.61
C VAL A 320 -4.92 -25.20 15.48
N THR A 321 -4.72 -24.58 16.63
CA THR A 321 -5.75 -24.24 17.61
C THR A 321 -5.56 -22.80 18.09
N GLU A 322 -6.60 -22.18 18.63
CA GLU A 322 -6.63 -20.76 19.01
C GLU A 322 -6.55 -20.57 20.52
N CYS A 323 -6.00 -19.43 20.93
CA CYS A 323 -6.10 -18.91 22.29
C CYS A 323 -7.12 -17.77 22.35
N LYS A 324 -7.86 -17.70 23.46
CA LYS A 324 -8.75 -16.58 23.77
C LYS A 324 -8.38 -15.97 25.10
N ILE A 325 -8.16 -14.66 25.13
CA ILE A 325 -7.82 -13.90 26.33
C ILE A 325 -8.87 -12.81 26.49
N ALA A 326 -9.68 -12.93 27.54
CA ALA A 326 -10.76 -12.00 27.80
C ALA A 326 -10.26 -10.65 28.36
N ASP A 327 -11.15 -9.70 28.49
CA ASP A 327 -10.87 -8.32 28.90
C ASP A 327 -10.17 -8.23 30.26
N ASP A 328 -9.34 -7.20 30.44
CA ASP A 328 -8.69 -6.86 31.71
C ASP A 328 -7.74 -7.96 32.25
N ALA A 329 -7.39 -8.97 31.46
CA ALA A 329 -6.47 -10.02 31.88
C ALA A 329 -5.02 -9.52 31.90
N PHE A 330 -4.23 -10.02 32.84
CA PHE A 330 -2.79 -9.76 32.93
C PHE A 330 -2.00 -11.03 32.73
N ILE A 331 -1.20 -11.09 31.70
CA ILE A 331 -0.31 -12.23 31.40
C ILE A 331 1.13 -11.84 31.78
N GLY A 332 1.67 -12.50 32.78
CA GLY A 332 3.02 -12.20 33.30
C GLY A 332 4.13 -12.48 32.30
N THR A 333 5.28 -11.91 32.54
CA THR A 333 6.50 -12.07 31.71
C THR A 333 6.91 -13.54 31.54
N GLY A 334 7.29 -13.93 30.32
CA GLY A 334 7.83 -15.27 30.02
C GLY A 334 6.81 -16.40 30.13
N VAL A 335 5.53 -16.11 30.06
CA VAL A 335 4.45 -17.10 30.08
C VAL A 335 4.36 -17.80 28.72
N ASN A 336 4.14 -19.12 28.74
CA ASN A 336 3.75 -19.89 27.56
C ASN A 336 2.27 -20.28 27.69
N LEU A 337 1.48 -19.96 26.67
CA LEU A 337 0.05 -20.31 26.57
C LEU A 337 -0.10 -21.44 25.55
N ILE A 338 -0.51 -22.60 25.98
CA ILE A 338 -0.65 -23.81 25.12
C ILE A 338 -2.11 -23.90 24.66
N ALA A 339 -2.33 -23.63 23.39
CA ALA A 339 -3.67 -23.71 22.80
C ALA A 339 -4.14 -25.18 22.58
N PRO A 340 -5.48 -25.46 22.61
CA PRO A 340 -6.56 -24.49 22.80
C PRO A 340 -6.66 -24.02 24.26
N LEU A 341 -6.88 -22.75 24.50
CA LEU A 341 -6.85 -22.17 25.83
C LEU A 341 -7.75 -20.93 25.93
N THR A 342 -8.53 -20.81 27.00
CA THR A 342 -9.32 -19.64 27.34
C THR A 342 -8.86 -19.04 28.68
N ILE A 343 -8.47 -17.75 28.62
CA ILE A 343 -8.11 -16.97 29.81
C ILE A 343 -9.27 -16.03 30.14
N GLY A 344 -9.88 -16.22 31.29
CA GLY A 344 -11.04 -15.46 31.73
C GLY A 344 -10.73 -13.99 32.05
N ALA A 345 -11.77 -13.15 32.03
CA ALA A 345 -11.65 -11.73 32.27
C ALA A 345 -11.07 -11.38 33.66
N GLY A 346 -10.22 -10.37 33.72
CA GLY A 346 -9.60 -9.92 34.96
C GLY A 346 -8.71 -10.96 35.64
N SER A 347 -8.35 -12.04 34.94
CA SER A 347 -7.45 -13.07 35.49
C SER A 347 -6.00 -12.61 35.47
N TYR A 348 -5.19 -13.24 36.29
CA TYR A 348 -3.77 -12.95 36.43
C TYR A 348 -2.92 -14.23 36.21
N ILE A 349 -2.01 -14.20 35.25
CA ILE A 349 -1.11 -15.32 35.01
C ILE A 349 0.28 -14.97 35.56
N ALA A 350 0.78 -15.77 36.52
CA ALA A 350 2.07 -15.55 37.15
C ALA A 350 3.23 -15.69 36.14
N ALA A 351 4.20 -14.82 36.22
CA ALA A 351 5.38 -14.84 35.36
C ALA A 351 6.10 -16.19 35.33
N GLY A 352 6.58 -16.60 34.14
CA GLY A 352 7.30 -17.88 33.95
C GLY A 352 6.42 -19.12 34.02
N SER A 353 5.10 -18.98 33.95
CA SER A 353 4.17 -20.10 33.94
C SER A 353 3.98 -20.68 32.53
N THR A 354 3.71 -22.00 32.46
CA THR A 354 3.23 -22.67 31.24
C THR A 354 1.80 -23.14 31.50
N ILE A 355 0.83 -22.48 30.83
CA ILE A 355 -0.61 -22.68 31.05
C ILE A 355 -1.15 -23.66 29.99
N THR A 356 -1.79 -24.75 30.45
CA THR A 356 -2.34 -25.82 29.61
C THR A 356 -3.85 -25.98 29.73
N ASP A 357 -4.43 -25.41 30.77
CA ASP A 357 -5.86 -25.52 31.09
C ASP A 357 -6.49 -24.12 31.19
N ASP A 358 -7.79 -24.03 30.91
CA ASP A 358 -8.55 -22.80 30.98
C ASP A 358 -8.45 -22.13 32.35
N VAL A 359 -8.37 -20.83 32.37
CA VAL A 359 -8.30 -20.00 33.58
C VAL A 359 -9.60 -19.24 33.78
N ASN A 360 -10.24 -19.45 34.91
CA ASN A 360 -11.48 -18.76 35.25
C ASN A 360 -11.29 -17.25 35.42
N SER A 361 -12.35 -16.46 35.18
CA SER A 361 -12.35 -15.01 35.39
C SER A 361 -11.94 -14.65 36.83
N GLY A 362 -11.08 -13.65 36.97
CA GLY A 362 -10.58 -13.15 38.26
C GLY A 362 -9.62 -14.11 38.98
N ALA A 363 -9.24 -15.22 38.38
CA ALA A 363 -8.34 -16.17 39.01
C ALA A 363 -6.86 -15.82 38.86
N LEU A 364 -6.03 -16.26 39.80
CA LEU A 364 -4.59 -16.27 39.69
C LEU A 364 -4.14 -17.67 39.28
N ALA A 365 -3.52 -17.82 38.09
CA ALA A 365 -2.95 -19.09 37.66
C ALA A 365 -1.42 -19.07 37.79
N ILE A 366 -0.87 -20.11 38.40
CA ILE A 366 0.57 -20.34 38.63
C ILE A 366 0.92 -21.75 38.20
N ALA A 367 1.73 -21.87 37.16
CA ALA A 367 2.21 -23.19 36.65
C ALA A 367 3.72 -23.18 36.47
N ARG A 368 4.45 -23.17 37.59
CA ARG A 368 5.90 -23.18 37.65
C ARG A 368 6.39 -23.89 38.92
N GLN A 369 7.58 -24.48 38.89
CA GLN A 369 8.20 -25.15 40.02
C GLN A 369 8.58 -24.16 41.13
N TYR A 370 8.55 -24.65 42.40
CA TYR A 370 9.13 -23.93 43.52
C TYR A 370 10.64 -23.88 43.38
N GLN A 371 11.23 -22.73 43.74
CA GLN A 371 12.66 -22.56 43.72
C GLN A 371 13.35 -23.47 44.73
N SER A 372 14.41 -24.17 44.32
CA SER A 372 15.33 -24.89 45.21
C SER A 372 16.74 -24.32 45.06
N ASN A 373 17.41 -24.06 46.16
CA ASN A 373 18.80 -23.57 46.21
C ASN A 373 19.75 -24.68 46.60
N HIS A 374 20.75 -24.95 45.80
CA HIS A 374 21.81 -25.91 46.07
C HIS A 374 23.10 -25.19 46.44
N GLU A 375 23.35 -25.02 47.73
CA GLU A 375 24.51 -24.31 48.24
C GLU A 375 25.82 -25.00 47.84
N GLY A 376 26.82 -24.20 47.49
CA GLY A 376 28.16 -24.68 47.14
C GLY A 376 28.26 -25.37 45.77
N TRP A 377 27.16 -25.49 44.98
CA TRP A 377 27.19 -26.20 43.72
C TRP A 377 28.16 -25.64 42.70
N ALA A 378 28.24 -24.31 42.55
CA ALA A 378 29.15 -23.65 41.64
C ALA A 378 30.64 -23.82 42.03
N ARG A 379 30.93 -23.93 43.34
CA ARG A 379 32.32 -24.17 43.84
C ARG A 379 32.79 -25.59 43.52
N ARG A 380 31.88 -26.60 43.51
CA ARG A 380 32.21 -27.99 43.19
C ARG A 380 32.53 -28.21 41.71
N ARG A 381 32.04 -27.33 40.82
CA ARG A 381 32.32 -27.37 39.39
C ARG A 381 33.62 -26.76 38.93
N LYS A 382 34.30 -26.02 39.83
CA LYS A 382 35.60 -25.36 39.53
C LYS A 382 36.82 -26.24 39.93
N LYS A 383 36.60 -27.47 40.30
CA LYS A 383 37.61 -28.52 40.43
C LYS A 383 37.40 -29.45 39.23
#